data_79d0ba878319cf000412702a95272399
#
_entry.id   79d0ba878319cf000412702a95272399
#
_cell.length_a   1.000
_cell.length_b   1.000
_cell.length_c   1.000
_cell.angle_alpha   90.00
_cell.angle_beta   90.00
_cell.angle_gamma   90.00
#
_symmetry.space_group_name_H-M   'P 1'
#
loop_
_entity.id
_entity.type
_entity.pdbx_description
1 polymer ?
#
loop_
_entity_poly.entity_id
_entity_poly.type
_entity_poly.pdbx_seq_one_letter_code
_entity_poly.pdbx_strand_id
1 'polypeptide(L)'
;MGEGGALLIRDGKDVEEAEIIREKGTNRSKFYRGQIDKYTWVNYGSSYLPSDMNAAYLYAQLEKADEINEARLALWNRYYQNLLPLAESGRLELPVVPEGCVHNAHMFYVKAKDITERTAFIDYLKENGIMSVFHYIPLHTAPAGKRFGRFHGEDRYTTRESERLARLPMYYGLKETQVDDICQVIKRFYA
;
A
#
# COMPACT_ATOMS: atom_id res chain seq x y z
N MET A 1 8.86 11.70 -2.76
CA MET A 1 9.73 10.51 -2.69
C MET A 1 9.00 9.35 -3.33
N GLY A 2 9.59 8.65 -4.28
CA GLY A 2 8.88 7.59 -5.04
C GLY A 2 8.76 6.31 -4.23
N GLU A 3 9.86 5.82 -3.71
CA GLU A 3 9.94 4.60 -2.90
C GLU A 3 10.78 4.83 -1.65
N GLY A 4 10.57 4.03 -0.63
CA GLY A 4 11.29 4.08 0.61
C GLY A 4 10.70 3.14 1.65
N GLY A 5 11.30 3.12 2.82
CA GLY A 5 10.84 2.30 3.94
C GLY A 5 11.44 2.76 5.25
N ALA A 6 10.98 2.15 6.32
CA ALA A 6 11.51 2.37 7.65
C ALA A 6 11.67 1.03 8.37
N LEU A 7 12.78 0.87 9.07
CA LEU A 7 13.03 -0.25 9.96
C LEU A 7 12.82 0.22 11.40
N LEU A 8 11.85 -0.36 12.09
CA LEU A 8 11.59 -0.12 13.50
C LEU A 8 12.32 -1.17 14.33
N ILE A 9 13.28 -0.73 15.15
CA ILE A 9 14.13 -1.62 15.94
C ILE A 9 13.69 -1.56 17.39
N ARG A 10 13.22 -2.69 17.92
CA ARG A 10 12.76 -2.79 19.31
C ARG A 10 13.92 -2.93 20.30
N ASP A 11 14.94 -3.74 19.94
CA ASP A 11 16.08 -4.04 20.84
C ASP A 11 17.29 -3.19 20.44
N GLY A 12 17.78 -2.37 21.36
CA GLY A 12 18.93 -1.48 21.13
C GLY A 12 20.22 -2.20 20.71
N LYS A 13 20.36 -3.49 21.03
CA LYS A 13 21.52 -4.30 20.60
C LYS A 13 21.62 -4.47 19.08
N ASP A 14 20.49 -4.41 18.37
CA ASP A 14 20.43 -4.64 16.92
C ASP A 14 20.65 -3.33 16.10
N VAL A 15 20.72 -2.18 16.77
CA VAL A 15 20.86 -0.87 16.10
C VAL A 15 22.17 -0.75 15.33
N GLU A 16 23.28 -1.15 15.95
CA GLU A 16 24.61 -1.04 15.30
C GLU A 16 24.67 -1.89 14.02
N GLU A 17 24.20 -3.13 14.08
CA GLU A 17 24.19 -4.00 12.92
C GLU A 17 23.26 -3.49 11.82
N ALA A 18 22.10 -2.97 12.18
CA ALA A 18 21.18 -2.34 11.23
C ALA A 18 21.80 -1.12 10.53
N GLU A 19 22.55 -0.26 11.25
CA GLU A 19 23.29 0.84 10.64
C GLU A 19 24.36 0.37 9.66
N ILE A 20 25.10 -0.69 10.03
CA ILE A 20 26.14 -1.28 9.17
C ILE A 20 25.51 -1.83 7.88
N ILE A 21 24.45 -2.61 8.00
CA ILE A 21 23.73 -3.19 6.84
C ILE A 21 23.18 -2.08 5.94
N ARG A 22 22.58 -1.05 6.53
CA ARG A 22 22.01 0.10 5.81
C ARG A 22 23.06 0.87 4.99
N GLU A 23 24.30 0.93 5.47
CA GLU A 23 25.40 1.69 4.88
C GLU A 23 26.46 0.78 4.24
N LYS A 24 26.05 -0.11 3.37
CA LYS A 24 26.94 -0.95 2.53
C LYS A 24 27.83 -1.92 3.33
N GLY A 25 27.43 -2.30 4.53
CA GLY A 25 28.23 -3.15 5.41
C GLY A 25 29.43 -2.44 6.04
N THR A 26 29.41 -1.11 6.10
CA THR A 26 30.51 -0.31 6.70
C THR A 26 30.12 0.21 8.07
N ASN A 27 31.12 0.47 8.91
CA ASN A 27 30.94 1.14 10.21
C ASN A 27 30.98 2.68 10.11
N ARG A 28 30.54 3.24 8.96
CA ARG A 28 30.60 4.67 8.65
C ARG A 28 29.80 5.54 9.63
N SER A 29 28.68 5.06 10.17
CA SER A 29 27.92 5.77 11.19
C SER A 29 28.75 6.07 12.44
N LYS A 30 29.64 5.17 12.86
CA LYS A 30 30.57 5.40 13.98
C LYS A 30 31.59 6.48 13.66
N PHE A 31 32.09 6.54 12.42
CA PHE A 31 33.00 7.58 11.97
C PHE A 31 32.34 8.97 12.05
N TYR A 32 31.15 9.14 11.56
CA TYR A 32 30.43 10.41 11.63
C TYR A 32 30.11 10.85 13.07
N ARG A 33 29.97 9.92 13.99
CA ARG A 33 29.81 10.23 15.41
C ARG A 33 31.14 10.46 16.15
N GLY A 34 32.29 10.43 15.46
CA GLY A 34 33.60 10.60 16.06
C GLY A 34 34.04 9.45 16.97
N GLN A 35 33.47 8.28 16.84
CA GLN A 35 33.78 7.11 17.67
C GLN A 35 34.93 6.28 17.13
N ILE A 36 35.33 6.48 15.87
CA ILE A 36 36.45 5.83 15.19
C ILE A 36 37.12 6.83 14.26
N ASP A 37 38.42 6.70 14.02
CA ASP A 37 39.21 7.60 13.16
C ASP A 37 39.00 7.33 11.67
N LYS A 38 38.68 6.08 11.29
CA LYS A 38 38.45 5.66 9.90
C LYS A 38 37.36 4.62 9.86
N TYR A 39 36.49 4.65 8.85
CA TYR A 39 35.54 3.60 8.61
C TYR A 39 36.06 2.59 7.59
N THR A 40 35.54 1.38 7.69
CA THR A 40 35.90 0.27 6.80
C THR A 40 34.70 -0.63 6.56
N TRP A 41 34.81 -1.54 5.61
CA TRP A 41 33.82 -2.59 5.37
C TRP A 41 33.99 -3.69 6.42
N VAL A 42 32.91 -3.99 7.17
CA VAL A 42 32.95 -4.88 8.33
C VAL A 42 31.92 -6.04 8.24
N ASN A 43 30.88 -5.89 7.40
CA ASN A 43 29.83 -6.91 7.28
C ASN A 43 29.12 -6.80 5.93
N TYR A 44 28.16 -7.69 5.67
CA TYR A 44 27.24 -7.57 4.54
C TYR A 44 26.38 -6.32 4.70
N GLY A 45 25.99 -5.73 3.57
CA GLY A 45 25.10 -4.59 3.55
C GLY A 45 24.82 -4.10 2.14
N SER A 46 23.91 -3.13 2.04
CA SER A 46 23.56 -2.51 0.77
C SER A 46 23.31 -1.00 0.96
N SER A 47 23.09 -0.30 -0.14
CA SER A 47 22.82 1.13 -0.16
C SER A 47 21.33 1.38 0.08
N TYR A 48 20.91 1.37 1.34
CA TYR A 48 19.49 1.56 1.71
C TYR A 48 19.13 3.01 2.05
N LEU A 49 20.10 3.89 2.21
CA LEU A 49 19.82 5.30 2.50
C LEU A 49 19.22 6.01 1.30
N PRO A 50 18.16 6.78 1.47
CA PRO A 50 17.68 7.68 0.45
C PRO A 50 18.70 8.81 0.21
N SER A 51 18.61 9.48 -0.95
CA SER A 51 19.37 10.71 -1.15
C SER A 51 18.83 11.83 -0.26
N ASP A 52 19.66 12.85 0.02
CA ASP A 52 19.25 14.02 0.82
C ASP A 52 18.06 14.76 0.19
N MET A 53 17.98 14.82 -1.14
CA MET A 53 16.82 15.40 -1.84
C MET A 53 15.53 14.61 -1.56
N ASN A 54 15.59 13.28 -1.61
CA ASN A 54 14.45 12.43 -1.28
C ASN A 54 14.07 12.54 0.20
N ALA A 55 15.06 12.64 1.09
CA ALA A 55 14.84 12.82 2.51
C ALA A 55 14.19 14.19 2.81
N ALA A 56 14.65 15.27 2.19
CA ALA A 56 14.05 16.59 2.33
C ALA A 56 12.59 16.63 1.81
N TYR A 57 12.35 16.01 0.66
CA TYR A 57 10.98 15.88 0.14
C TYR A 57 10.07 15.08 1.09
N LEU A 58 10.57 13.95 1.63
CA LEU A 58 9.84 13.16 2.60
C LEU A 58 9.56 13.95 3.88
N TYR A 59 10.54 14.70 4.37
CA TYR A 59 10.38 15.53 5.57
C TYR A 59 9.22 16.51 5.42
N ALA A 60 9.17 17.25 4.31
CA ALA A 60 8.07 18.16 4.03
C ALA A 60 6.69 17.46 3.94
N GLN A 61 6.64 16.21 3.47
CA GLN A 61 5.41 15.42 3.47
C GLN A 61 5.02 14.95 4.88
N LEU A 62 6.00 14.61 5.71
CA LEU A 62 5.75 14.20 7.10
C LEU A 62 5.23 15.35 7.97
N GLU A 63 5.65 16.59 7.71
CA GLU A 63 5.08 17.78 8.38
C GLU A 63 3.59 17.96 8.08
N LYS A 64 3.08 17.36 7.00
CA LYS A 64 1.69 17.39 6.56
C LYS A 64 0.96 16.05 6.73
N ALA A 65 1.57 15.10 7.43
CA ALA A 65 1.06 13.72 7.49
C ALA A 65 -0.36 13.64 8.06
N ASP A 66 -0.67 14.39 9.11
CA ASP A 66 -1.99 14.39 9.74
C ASP A 66 -3.04 14.98 8.80
N GLU A 67 -2.77 16.13 8.19
CA GLU A 67 -3.65 16.77 7.20
C GLU A 67 -3.95 15.83 6.02
N ILE A 68 -2.91 15.16 5.50
CA ILE A 68 -3.03 14.22 4.38
C ILE A 68 -3.88 13.01 4.80
N ASN A 69 -3.64 12.45 5.98
CA ASN A 69 -4.37 11.30 6.48
C ASN A 69 -5.84 11.62 6.77
N GLU A 70 -6.14 12.77 7.37
CA GLU A 70 -7.51 13.24 7.61
C GLU A 70 -8.29 13.41 6.31
N ALA A 71 -7.69 14.06 5.31
CA ALA A 71 -8.31 14.22 3.99
C ALA A 71 -8.59 12.86 3.32
N ARG A 72 -7.64 11.92 3.41
CA ARG A 72 -7.82 10.57 2.86
C ARG A 72 -8.89 9.78 3.59
N LEU A 73 -8.96 9.88 4.92
CA LEU A 73 -9.99 9.24 5.74
C LEU A 73 -11.39 9.78 5.41
N ALA A 74 -11.53 11.09 5.17
CA ALA A 74 -12.80 11.67 4.74
C ALA A 74 -13.28 11.08 3.40
N LEU A 75 -12.39 10.97 2.41
CA LEU A 75 -12.70 10.36 1.10
C LEU A 75 -13.02 8.87 1.23
N TRP A 76 -12.26 8.15 2.07
CA TRP A 76 -12.48 6.73 2.33
C TRP A 76 -13.87 6.48 2.92
N ASN A 77 -14.24 7.25 3.95
CA ASN A 77 -15.56 7.19 4.56
C ASN A 77 -16.66 7.54 3.56
N ARG A 78 -16.41 8.50 2.67
CA ARG A 78 -17.36 8.87 1.62
C ARG A 78 -17.62 7.74 0.64
N TYR A 79 -16.57 7.07 0.16
CA TYR A 79 -16.71 5.84 -0.62
C TYR A 79 -17.53 4.79 0.12
N TYR A 80 -17.16 4.54 1.38
CA TYR A 80 -17.80 3.53 2.20
C TYR A 80 -19.31 3.75 2.33
N GLN A 81 -19.72 4.96 2.72
CA GLN A 81 -21.13 5.31 2.88
C GLN A 81 -21.90 5.24 1.55
N ASN A 82 -21.31 5.74 0.48
CA ASN A 82 -21.97 5.72 -0.83
C ASN A 82 -22.17 4.31 -1.40
N LEU A 83 -21.27 3.38 -1.09
CA LEU A 83 -21.30 2.01 -1.62
C LEU A 83 -21.92 0.99 -0.65
N LEU A 84 -22.19 1.39 0.59
CA LEU A 84 -22.78 0.52 1.62
C LEU A 84 -24.07 -0.18 1.15
N PRO A 85 -25.01 0.49 0.46
CA PRO A 85 -26.24 -0.19 -0.02
C PRO A 85 -25.96 -1.32 -1.01
N LEU A 86 -24.90 -1.22 -1.83
CA LEU A 86 -24.49 -2.31 -2.72
C LEU A 86 -23.90 -3.49 -1.95
N ALA A 87 -23.17 -3.22 -0.88
CA ALA A 87 -22.63 -4.27 -0.01
C ALA A 87 -23.76 -4.98 0.76
N GLU A 88 -24.71 -4.23 1.32
CA GLU A 88 -25.89 -4.78 2.02
C GLU A 88 -26.77 -5.64 1.11
N SER A 89 -26.84 -5.29 -0.18
CA SER A 89 -27.56 -6.11 -1.18
C SER A 89 -26.73 -7.28 -1.72
N GLY A 90 -25.49 -7.47 -1.23
CA GLY A 90 -24.61 -8.58 -1.63
C GLY A 90 -24.01 -8.45 -3.04
N ARG A 91 -24.05 -7.25 -3.64
CA ARG A 91 -23.50 -6.99 -4.98
C ARG A 91 -21.98 -6.92 -4.98
N LEU A 92 -21.38 -6.40 -3.92
CA LEU A 92 -19.93 -6.31 -3.72
C LEU A 92 -19.60 -6.43 -2.23
N GLU A 93 -18.32 -6.59 -1.90
CA GLU A 93 -17.83 -6.51 -0.53
C GLU A 93 -16.96 -5.27 -0.34
N LEU A 94 -17.14 -4.58 0.79
CA LEU A 94 -16.37 -3.42 1.20
C LEU A 94 -15.20 -3.80 2.11
N PRO A 95 -14.19 -2.92 2.26
CA PRO A 95 -13.11 -3.11 3.23
C PRO A 95 -13.67 -3.20 4.65
N VAL A 96 -13.10 -4.08 5.45
CA VAL A 96 -13.40 -4.19 6.89
C VAL A 96 -12.22 -3.67 7.68
N VAL A 97 -12.45 -2.72 8.57
CA VAL A 97 -11.47 -2.28 9.56
C VAL A 97 -11.77 -3.05 10.85
N PRO A 98 -10.88 -3.94 11.31
CA PRO A 98 -11.11 -4.70 12.55
C PRO A 98 -11.25 -3.78 13.76
N GLU A 99 -12.01 -4.22 14.76
CA GLU A 99 -12.14 -3.51 16.02
C GLU A 99 -10.75 -3.29 16.67
N GLY A 100 -10.53 -2.12 17.24
CA GLY A 100 -9.25 -1.74 17.84
C GLY A 100 -8.15 -1.37 16.84
N CYS A 101 -8.42 -1.42 15.53
CA CYS A 101 -7.46 -1.01 14.51
C CYS A 101 -7.76 0.40 14.00
N VAL A 102 -6.68 1.17 13.78
CA VAL A 102 -6.73 2.48 13.12
C VAL A 102 -6.03 2.35 11.76
N HIS A 103 -6.65 2.88 10.70
CA HIS A 103 -6.07 2.86 9.37
C HIS A 103 -5.85 4.28 8.83
N ASN A 104 -4.94 4.42 7.89
CA ASN A 104 -4.57 5.70 7.28
C ASN A 104 -5.23 5.95 5.91
N ALA A 105 -6.26 5.19 5.56
CA ALA A 105 -6.92 5.27 4.26
C ALA A 105 -5.94 5.20 3.07
N HIS A 106 -4.92 4.33 3.14
CA HIS A 106 -3.92 4.17 2.09
C HIS A 106 -4.57 3.84 0.73
N MET A 107 -5.61 3.03 0.73
CA MET A 107 -6.38 2.70 -0.46
C MET A 107 -7.85 2.49 -0.11
N PHE A 108 -8.73 2.63 -1.11
CA PHE A 108 -10.08 2.09 -1.06
C PHE A 108 -10.21 0.99 -2.12
N TYR A 109 -10.80 -0.13 -1.77
CA TYR A 109 -11.04 -1.23 -2.68
C TYR A 109 -12.44 -1.80 -2.52
N VAL A 110 -12.89 -2.50 -3.54
CA VAL A 110 -14.08 -3.34 -3.48
C VAL A 110 -13.71 -4.74 -3.92
N LYS A 111 -14.46 -5.74 -3.47
CA LYS A 111 -14.35 -7.11 -3.98
C LYS A 111 -15.62 -7.47 -4.74
N ALA A 112 -15.43 -7.82 -6.01
CA ALA A 112 -16.46 -8.38 -6.86
C ALA A 112 -16.74 -9.85 -6.50
N LYS A 113 -17.73 -10.47 -7.14
CA LYS A 113 -18.08 -11.88 -6.95
C LYS A 113 -16.93 -12.82 -7.32
N ASP A 114 -16.30 -12.57 -8.47
CA ASP A 114 -15.24 -13.40 -9.04
C ASP A 114 -14.34 -12.56 -9.98
N ILE A 115 -13.35 -13.22 -10.59
CA ILE A 115 -12.41 -12.59 -11.53
C ILE A 115 -13.09 -12.04 -12.79
N THR A 116 -14.17 -12.69 -13.25
CA THR A 116 -14.89 -12.29 -14.46
C THR A 116 -15.64 -10.99 -14.22
N GLU A 117 -16.39 -10.90 -13.13
CA GLU A 117 -17.09 -9.68 -12.74
C GLU A 117 -16.09 -8.56 -12.43
N ARG A 118 -14.99 -8.87 -11.69
CA ARG A 118 -13.94 -7.89 -11.41
C ARG A 118 -13.32 -7.31 -12.68
N THR A 119 -13.08 -8.14 -13.70
CA THR A 119 -12.53 -7.69 -14.98
C THR A 119 -13.54 -6.80 -15.70
N ALA A 120 -14.78 -7.22 -15.82
CA ALA A 120 -15.85 -6.43 -16.42
C ALA A 120 -16.07 -5.09 -15.67
N PHE A 121 -15.99 -5.10 -14.35
CA PHE A 121 -16.08 -3.90 -13.52
C PHE A 121 -14.94 -2.90 -13.81
N ILE A 122 -13.71 -3.36 -13.88
CA ILE A 122 -12.55 -2.50 -14.21
C ILE A 122 -12.69 -1.91 -15.61
N ASP A 123 -13.08 -2.73 -16.60
CA ASP A 123 -13.26 -2.29 -17.98
C ASP A 123 -14.40 -1.26 -18.09
N TYR A 124 -15.53 -1.51 -17.42
CA TYR A 124 -16.64 -0.57 -17.36
C TYR A 124 -16.26 0.79 -16.76
N LEU A 125 -15.50 0.79 -15.65
CA LEU A 125 -15.01 2.01 -15.03
C LEU A 125 -14.07 2.76 -15.97
N LYS A 126 -13.19 2.06 -16.67
CA LYS A 126 -12.28 2.64 -17.65
C LYS A 126 -13.01 3.29 -18.82
N GLU A 127 -14.06 2.67 -19.35
CA GLU A 127 -14.93 3.22 -20.40
C GLU A 127 -15.63 4.52 -19.95
N ASN A 128 -15.88 4.66 -18.64
CA ASN A 128 -16.43 5.87 -18.03
C ASN A 128 -15.36 6.84 -17.51
N GLY A 129 -14.09 6.70 -17.94
CA GLY A 129 -13.00 7.62 -17.59
C GLY A 129 -12.46 7.46 -16.17
N ILE A 130 -12.77 6.36 -15.47
CA ILE A 130 -12.34 6.08 -14.11
C ILE A 130 -11.25 5.01 -14.13
N MET A 131 -10.05 5.36 -13.67
CA MET A 131 -8.93 4.40 -13.56
C MET A 131 -9.08 3.57 -12.29
N SER A 132 -9.57 2.35 -12.43
CA SER A 132 -9.55 1.30 -11.40
C SER A 132 -8.54 0.23 -11.79
N VAL A 133 -7.93 -0.43 -10.81
CA VAL A 133 -6.89 -1.44 -11.07
C VAL A 133 -7.07 -2.63 -10.12
N PHE A 134 -6.65 -3.81 -10.58
CA PHE A 134 -6.54 -4.98 -9.72
C PHE A 134 -5.40 -4.80 -8.69
N HIS A 135 -5.34 -5.66 -7.69
CA HIS A 135 -4.31 -5.59 -6.65
C HIS A 135 -3.42 -6.82 -6.66
N TYR A 136 -2.43 -6.78 -7.56
CA TYR A 136 -1.36 -7.75 -7.76
C TYR A 136 -1.75 -9.22 -7.89
N ILE A 137 -0.92 -9.95 -8.63
CA ILE A 137 -0.96 -11.41 -8.74
C ILE A 137 -0.24 -11.98 -7.51
N PRO A 138 -0.77 -13.01 -6.85
CA PRO A 138 -0.11 -13.65 -5.73
C PRO A 138 1.29 -14.14 -6.09
N LEU A 139 2.28 -13.89 -5.24
CA LEU A 139 3.67 -14.23 -5.52
C LEU A 139 3.88 -15.71 -5.81
N HIS A 140 3.19 -16.60 -5.07
CA HIS A 140 3.30 -18.04 -5.24
C HIS A 140 2.73 -18.57 -6.56
N THR A 141 1.87 -17.81 -7.23
CA THR A 141 1.35 -18.16 -8.58
C THR A 141 2.16 -17.53 -9.70
N ALA A 142 2.97 -16.50 -9.42
CA ALA A 142 3.82 -15.83 -10.37
C ALA A 142 4.98 -16.73 -10.84
N PRO A 143 5.50 -16.55 -12.08
CA PRO A 143 6.60 -17.38 -12.60
C PRO A 143 7.83 -17.43 -11.68
N ALA A 144 8.27 -16.29 -11.16
CA ALA A 144 9.39 -16.21 -10.23
C ALA A 144 9.09 -16.89 -8.89
N GLY A 145 7.88 -16.70 -8.36
CA GLY A 145 7.44 -17.34 -7.12
C GLY A 145 7.40 -18.87 -7.23
N LYS A 146 6.96 -19.41 -8.36
CA LYS A 146 7.00 -20.85 -8.66
C LYS A 146 8.42 -21.39 -8.81
N ARG A 147 9.34 -20.56 -9.32
CA ARG A 147 10.74 -20.98 -9.55
C ARG A 147 11.59 -20.91 -8.27
N PHE A 148 11.44 -19.89 -7.47
CA PHE A 148 12.34 -19.60 -6.36
C PHE A 148 11.72 -19.80 -4.98
N GLY A 149 10.40 -19.99 -4.90
CA GLY A 149 9.68 -20.17 -3.65
C GLY A 149 8.82 -21.42 -3.65
N ARG A 150 8.16 -21.60 -2.50
CA ARG A 150 7.11 -22.62 -2.35
C ARG A 150 5.99 -22.05 -1.50
N PHE A 151 4.76 -22.40 -1.81
CA PHE A 151 3.62 -22.13 -0.95
C PHE A 151 3.54 -23.21 0.14
N HIS A 152 3.29 -22.82 1.39
CA HIS A 152 3.11 -23.76 2.49
C HIS A 152 1.62 -23.96 2.76
N GLY A 153 1.20 -25.21 2.78
CA GLY A 153 -0.21 -25.56 3.02
C GLY A 153 -1.11 -25.34 1.81
N GLU A 154 -2.38 -25.08 2.06
CA GLU A 154 -3.43 -24.89 1.06
C GLU A 154 -3.74 -23.40 0.86
N ASP A 155 -3.81 -22.94 -0.39
CA ASP A 155 -4.21 -21.57 -0.74
C ASP A 155 -5.74 -21.43 -0.68
N ARG A 156 -6.24 -21.07 0.50
CA ARG A 156 -7.68 -20.88 0.76
C ARG A 156 -8.17 -19.47 0.46
N TYR A 157 -7.28 -18.46 0.53
CA TYR A 157 -7.66 -17.05 0.52
C TYR A 157 -6.93 -16.23 -0.54
N THR A 158 -5.61 -16.35 -0.61
CA THR A 158 -4.77 -15.39 -1.32
C THR A 158 -5.13 -15.25 -2.80
N THR A 159 -5.23 -16.33 -3.54
CA THR A 159 -5.59 -16.27 -4.97
C THR A 159 -7.03 -15.80 -5.14
N ARG A 160 -7.99 -16.40 -4.43
CA ARG A 160 -9.39 -16.05 -4.53
C ARG A 160 -9.65 -14.56 -4.24
N GLU A 161 -9.10 -14.03 -3.15
CA GLU A 161 -9.33 -12.64 -2.77
C GLU A 161 -8.60 -11.66 -3.70
N SER A 162 -7.41 -12.02 -4.17
CA SER A 162 -6.66 -11.24 -5.17
C SER A 162 -7.41 -11.13 -6.51
N GLU A 163 -8.05 -12.19 -6.95
CA GLU A 163 -8.81 -12.22 -8.21
C GLU A 163 -10.08 -11.37 -8.17
N ARG A 164 -10.63 -11.14 -7.00
CA ARG A 164 -11.89 -10.41 -6.78
C ARG A 164 -11.71 -8.91 -6.53
N LEU A 165 -10.51 -8.50 -6.12
CA LEU A 165 -10.24 -7.16 -5.60
C LEU A 165 -9.97 -6.15 -6.71
N ALA A 166 -10.67 -5.01 -6.68
CA ALA A 166 -10.42 -3.83 -7.50
C ALA A 166 -10.21 -2.60 -6.62
N ARG A 167 -9.13 -1.85 -6.87
CA ARG A 167 -8.85 -0.59 -6.18
C ARG A 167 -9.49 0.57 -6.90
N LEU A 168 -10.09 1.47 -6.14
CA LEU A 168 -10.67 2.72 -6.65
C LEU A 168 -9.67 3.87 -6.53
N PRO A 169 -9.85 4.96 -7.29
CA PRO A 169 -9.02 6.16 -7.17
C PRO A 169 -8.99 6.68 -5.73
N MET A 170 -7.78 6.85 -5.17
CA MET A 170 -7.60 7.34 -3.81
C MET A 170 -6.26 8.08 -3.71
N TYR A 171 -6.29 9.40 -3.67
CA TYR A 171 -5.11 10.26 -3.55
C TYR A 171 -5.44 11.56 -2.82
N TYR A 172 -4.44 12.20 -2.24
CA TYR A 172 -4.58 13.53 -1.66
C TYR A 172 -4.95 14.55 -2.75
N GLY A 173 -6.02 15.32 -2.51
CA GLY A 173 -6.56 16.28 -3.48
C GLY A 173 -7.67 15.74 -4.39
N LEU A 174 -8.05 14.46 -4.30
CA LEU A 174 -9.31 13.97 -4.88
C LEU A 174 -10.47 14.69 -4.20
N LYS A 175 -11.42 15.21 -5.00
CA LYS A 175 -12.58 15.94 -4.46
C LYS A 175 -13.69 14.98 -4.06
N GLU A 176 -14.43 15.32 -3.03
CA GLU A 176 -15.60 14.54 -2.59
C GLU A 176 -16.63 14.35 -3.69
N THR A 177 -16.88 15.39 -4.52
CA THR A 177 -17.78 15.32 -5.67
C THR A 177 -17.32 14.28 -6.70
N GLN A 178 -16.00 14.15 -6.91
CA GLN A 178 -15.46 13.12 -7.79
C GLN A 178 -15.67 11.70 -7.21
N VAL A 179 -15.59 11.53 -5.90
CA VAL A 179 -15.95 10.28 -5.23
C VAL A 179 -17.42 9.96 -5.47
N ASP A 180 -18.31 10.94 -5.35
CA ASP A 180 -19.74 10.75 -5.62
C ASP A 180 -19.99 10.31 -7.06
N ASP A 181 -19.36 10.98 -8.03
CA ASP A 181 -19.47 10.64 -9.44
C ASP A 181 -18.99 9.22 -9.72
N ILE A 182 -17.84 8.83 -9.15
CA ILE A 182 -17.31 7.46 -9.24
C ILE A 182 -18.33 6.46 -8.66
N CYS A 183 -18.89 6.75 -7.50
CA CYS A 183 -19.87 5.88 -6.87
C CYS A 183 -21.16 5.76 -7.69
N GLN A 184 -21.59 6.82 -8.37
CA GLN A 184 -22.74 6.76 -9.28
C GLN A 184 -22.46 5.87 -10.50
N VAL A 185 -21.24 5.92 -11.05
CA VAL A 185 -20.84 4.99 -12.13
C VAL A 185 -20.87 3.55 -11.64
N ILE A 186 -20.32 3.29 -10.44
CA ILE A 186 -20.32 1.95 -9.84
C ILE A 186 -21.75 1.43 -9.62
N LYS A 187 -22.64 2.27 -9.11
CA LYS A 187 -24.05 1.90 -8.91
C LYS A 187 -24.74 1.52 -10.23
N ARG A 188 -24.43 2.21 -11.34
CA ARG A 188 -24.97 1.85 -12.67
C ARG A 188 -24.44 0.53 -13.20
N PHE A 189 -23.25 0.13 -12.86
CA PHE A 189 -22.70 -1.19 -13.22
C PHE A 189 -23.51 -2.32 -12.58
N TYR A 190 -23.99 -2.11 -11.36
CA TYR A 190 -24.74 -3.13 -10.59
C TYR A 190 -26.28 -2.99 -10.67
N ALA A 191 -26.79 -1.98 -11.38
CA ALA A 191 -28.25 -1.81 -11.57
C ALA A 191 -28.78 -2.83 -12.57
#